data_613558bc7bbc0ac099b52bed0fd11535
#
_entry.id   613558bc7bbc0ac099b52bed0fd11535
#
_cell.length_a   1.000
_cell.length_b   1.000
_cell.length_c   1.000
_cell.angle_alpha   90.00
_cell.angle_beta   90.00
_cell.angle_gamma   90.00
#
_symmetry.space_group_name_H-M   'P 1'
#
loop_
_entity.id
_entity.type
_entity.pdbx_description
1 polymer ?
#
loop_
_entity_poly.entity_id
_entity_poly.type
_entity_poly.pdbx_seq_one_letter_code
_entity_poly.pdbx_strand_id
1 'polypeptide(L)'
;MVVDDDDRIRELVKQYLIDNKYLVTTAKDAFEAKNKINIIQFDMIILDIMMPNKSGLELTQEIKGEFNIPIILLTAKGETNERVFGLEKGADDYLLKPFEPKELLLRIKNILNKIQKKDKKNKLNIGISRIDFNKLIIEKNNKTYKINLSEKQILEKMISSPGKIFSREDIGKLINIKKERSIDVVITRLRRKIEIDSKNPKYLQTIRGTGYVLWIE
;
A
#
# COMPACT_ATOMS: atom_id res chain seq x y z
N MET A 1 16.73 -2.61 -3.33
CA MET A 1 17.78 -3.51 -3.89
C MET A 1 18.00 -3.18 -5.36
N VAL A 2 19.26 -3.30 -5.86
CA VAL A 2 19.63 -3.15 -7.29
C VAL A 2 20.09 -4.51 -7.80
N VAL A 3 19.49 -4.99 -8.89
CA VAL A 3 19.75 -6.30 -9.49
C VAL A 3 20.11 -6.08 -10.95
N ASP A 4 21.34 -6.36 -11.32
CA ASP A 4 21.88 -6.17 -12.67
C ASP A 4 23.13 -7.06 -12.80
N ASP A 5 23.38 -7.72 -13.92
CA ASP A 5 24.57 -8.57 -14.12
C ASP A 5 25.81 -7.75 -14.47
N ASP A 6 25.66 -6.53 -15.00
CA ASP A 6 26.79 -5.61 -15.23
C ASP A 6 27.23 -4.93 -13.91
N ASP A 7 28.44 -5.30 -13.46
CA ASP A 7 29.06 -4.76 -12.24
C ASP A 7 29.17 -3.23 -12.25
N ARG A 8 29.42 -2.63 -13.42
CA ARG A 8 29.61 -1.18 -13.57
C ARG A 8 28.30 -0.42 -13.37
N ILE A 9 27.23 -0.91 -14.00
CA ILE A 9 25.89 -0.33 -13.88
C ILE A 9 25.43 -0.48 -12.43
N ARG A 10 25.61 -1.68 -11.87
CA ARG A 10 25.20 -1.99 -10.50
C ARG A 10 25.90 -1.10 -9.47
N GLU A 11 27.23 -0.89 -9.60
CA GLU A 11 27.97 -0.05 -8.68
C GLU A 11 27.66 1.44 -8.86
N LEU A 12 27.52 1.92 -10.11
CA LEU A 12 27.13 3.31 -10.41
C LEU A 12 25.77 3.65 -9.80
N VAL A 13 24.76 2.80 -10.01
CA VAL A 13 23.43 3.01 -9.45
C VAL A 13 23.45 2.95 -7.93
N LYS A 14 24.15 1.98 -7.36
CA LYS A 14 24.33 1.84 -5.90
C LYS A 14 24.92 3.12 -5.31
N GLN A 15 26.06 3.59 -5.83
CA GLN A 15 26.75 4.77 -5.30
C GLN A 15 25.86 6.00 -5.39
N TYR A 16 25.22 6.23 -6.54
CA TYR A 16 24.34 7.36 -6.73
C TYR A 16 23.16 7.37 -5.74
N LEU A 17 22.57 6.20 -5.46
CA LEU A 17 21.46 6.09 -4.51
C LEU A 17 21.94 6.26 -3.06
N ILE A 18 23.13 5.77 -2.69
CA ILE A 18 23.72 5.99 -1.37
C ILE A 18 23.96 7.49 -1.12
N ASP A 19 24.48 8.21 -2.11
CA ASP A 19 24.70 9.66 -2.04
C ASP A 19 23.37 10.42 -1.85
N ASN A 20 22.27 9.85 -2.36
CA ASN A 20 20.93 10.36 -2.15
C ASN A 20 20.20 9.78 -0.91
N LYS A 21 20.97 9.22 0.06
CA LYS A 21 20.51 8.77 1.38
C LYS A 21 19.62 7.52 1.37
N TYR A 22 19.75 6.66 0.36
CA TYR A 22 19.12 5.35 0.36
C TYR A 22 20.06 4.27 0.92
N LEU A 23 19.52 3.28 1.61
CA LEU A 23 20.21 2.05 1.94
C LEU A 23 20.13 1.11 0.74
N VAL A 24 21.25 0.71 0.19
CA VAL A 24 21.29 -0.07 -1.05
C VAL A 24 21.97 -1.41 -0.84
N THR A 25 21.26 -2.47 -1.19
CA THR A 25 21.76 -3.82 -1.34
C THR A 25 21.79 -4.16 -2.83
N THR A 26 22.82 -4.86 -3.30
CA THR A 26 22.95 -5.26 -4.70
C THR A 26 22.78 -6.77 -4.85
N ALA A 27 22.46 -7.25 -6.04
CA ALA A 27 22.51 -8.66 -6.45
C ALA A 27 22.96 -8.72 -7.92
N LYS A 28 23.75 -9.71 -8.27
CA LYS A 28 24.27 -9.87 -9.64
C LYS A 28 23.38 -10.71 -10.55
N ASP A 29 22.41 -11.43 -9.98
CA ASP A 29 21.51 -12.31 -10.70
C ASP A 29 20.21 -12.53 -9.91
N ALA A 30 19.26 -13.23 -10.55
CA ALA A 30 17.95 -13.53 -9.98
C ALA A 30 18.04 -14.45 -8.75
N PHE A 31 19.00 -15.36 -8.69
CA PHE A 31 19.16 -16.29 -7.58
C PHE A 31 19.63 -15.57 -6.32
N GLU A 32 20.67 -14.74 -6.45
CA GLU A 32 21.16 -13.91 -5.33
C GLU A 32 20.09 -12.93 -4.85
N ALA A 33 19.33 -12.32 -5.79
CA ALA A 33 18.23 -11.43 -5.45
C ALA A 33 17.17 -12.14 -4.62
N LYS A 34 16.72 -13.33 -5.03
CA LYS A 34 15.71 -14.12 -4.33
C LYS A 34 16.17 -14.53 -2.92
N ASN A 35 17.41 -14.94 -2.77
CA ASN A 35 17.98 -15.28 -1.46
C ASN A 35 17.95 -14.06 -0.50
N LYS A 36 18.28 -12.87 -1.01
CA LYS A 36 18.25 -11.64 -0.21
C LYS A 36 16.84 -11.20 0.15
N ILE A 37 15.87 -11.33 -0.76
CA ILE A 37 14.46 -10.99 -0.53
C ILE A 37 13.85 -11.85 0.59
N ASN A 38 14.23 -13.11 0.69
CA ASN A 38 13.75 -14.01 1.73
C ASN A 38 14.24 -13.65 3.15
N ILE A 39 15.32 -12.86 3.25
CA ILE A 39 15.96 -12.51 4.53
C ILE A 39 15.72 -11.03 4.87
N ILE A 40 15.69 -10.15 3.86
CA ILE A 40 15.63 -8.70 4.02
C ILE A 40 14.35 -8.17 3.38
N GLN A 41 13.62 -7.35 4.10
CA GLN A 41 12.49 -6.62 3.54
C GLN A 41 13.00 -5.39 2.77
N PHE A 42 12.64 -5.30 1.50
CA PHE A 42 13.00 -4.17 0.64
C PHE A 42 11.78 -3.28 0.36
N ASP A 43 12.00 -1.97 0.37
CA ASP A 43 10.97 -0.98 -0.02
C ASP A 43 10.80 -0.90 -1.53
N MET A 44 11.84 -1.30 -2.31
CA MET A 44 11.83 -1.28 -3.77
C MET A 44 12.94 -2.15 -4.35
N ILE A 45 12.71 -2.66 -5.56
CA ILE A 45 13.70 -3.36 -6.37
C ILE A 45 13.86 -2.64 -7.70
N ILE A 46 15.11 -2.40 -8.10
CA ILE A 46 15.51 -1.97 -9.43
C ILE A 46 16.10 -3.21 -10.08
N LEU A 47 15.57 -3.64 -11.22
CA LEU A 47 15.84 -4.96 -11.78
C LEU A 47 16.09 -4.87 -13.27
N ASP A 48 17.26 -5.33 -13.70
CA ASP A 48 17.53 -5.52 -15.12
C ASP A 48 16.69 -6.65 -15.71
N ILE A 49 16.16 -6.45 -16.90
CA ILE A 49 15.42 -7.49 -17.64
C ILE A 49 16.39 -8.54 -18.21
N MET A 50 17.50 -8.07 -18.76
CA MET A 50 18.45 -8.89 -19.49
C MET A 50 19.51 -9.48 -18.55
N MET A 51 19.17 -10.56 -17.84
CA MET A 51 20.12 -11.28 -17.00
C MET A 51 20.30 -12.73 -17.46
N PRO A 52 21.49 -13.32 -17.29
CA PRO A 52 21.73 -14.71 -17.64
C PRO A 52 20.91 -15.67 -16.76
N ASN A 53 20.57 -16.83 -17.31
CA ASN A 53 19.82 -17.93 -16.69
C ASN A 53 18.34 -17.63 -16.39
N LYS A 54 18.02 -16.50 -15.82
CA LYS A 54 16.65 -16.11 -15.48
C LYS A 54 16.46 -14.61 -15.70
N SER A 55 15.51 -14.29 -16.56
CA SER A 55 15.21 -12.90 -16.90
C SER A 55 14.60 -12.13 -15.74
N GLY A 56 14.79 -10.78 -15.74
CA GLY A 56 14.15 -9.92 -14.76
C GLY A 56 12.62 -9.94 -14.85
N LEU A 57 12.03 -10.25 -15.99
CA LEU A 57 10.58 -10.42 -16.16
C LEU A 57 10.05 -11.64 -15.40
N GLU A 58 10.74 -12.77 -15.48
CA GLU A 58 10.39 -13.99 -14.74
C GLU A 58 10.53 -13.76 -13.23
N LEU A 59 11.63 -13.12 -12.83
CA LEU A 59 11.83 -12.76 -11.41
C LEU A 59 10.76 -11.79 -10.91
N THR A 60 10.35 -10.81 -11.72
CA THR A 60 9.26 -9.87 -11.39
C THR A 60 7.97 -10.62 -11.09
N GLN A 61 7.60 -11.58 -11.93
CA GLN A 61 6.39 -12.36 -11.78
C GLN A 61 6.38 -13.16 -10.47
N GLU A 62 7.51 -13.77 -10.11
CA GLU A 62 7.67 -14.50 -8.85
C GLU A 62 7.58 -13.57 -7.64
N ILE A 63 8.32 -12.45 -7.66
CA ILE A 63 8.30 -11.48 -6.56
C ILE A 63 6.89 -10.93 -6.35
N LYS A 64 6.18 -10.59 -7.43
CA LYS A 64 4.81 -10.04 -7.33
C LYS A 64 3.78 -11.08 -6.87
N GLY A 65 4.02 -12.36 -7.12
CA GLY A 65 3.17 -13.45 -6.61
C GLY A 65 3.33 -13.70 -5.11
N GLU A 66 4.52 -13.47 -4.57
CA GLU A 66 4.85 -13.76 -3.17
C GLU A 66 4.94 -12.50 -2.28
N PHE A 67 5.39 -11.39 -2.86
CA PHE A 67 5.70 -10.15 -2.14
C PHE A 67 5.06 -8.94 -2.82
N ASN A 68 4.62 -7.98 -2.05
CA ASN A 68 4.09 -6.71 -2.57
C ASN A 68 5.18 -5.63 -2.61
N ILE A 69 6.33 -5.96 -3.23
CA ILE A 69 7.47 -5.05 -3.35
C ILE A 69 7.38 -4.30 -4.68
N PRO A 70 7.51 -2.97 -4.72
CA PRO A 70 7.57 -2.20 -5.97
C PRO A 70 8.80 -2.54 -6.77
N ILE A 71 8.64 -2.63 -8.11
CA ILE A 71 9.72 -2.99 -9.04
C ILE A 71 9.79 -1.98 -10.17
N ILE A 72 11.00 -1.44 -10.40
CA ILE A 72 11.35 -0.70 -11.62
C ILE A 72 12.20 -1.64 -12.49
N LEU A 73 11.76 -1.88 -13.73
CA LEU A 73 12.53 -2.65 -14.70
C LEU A 73 13.48 -1.75 -15.49
N LEU A 74 14.71 -2.19 -15.64
CA LEU A 74 15.68 -1.62 -16.58
C LEU A 74 15.66 -2.44 -17.88
N THR A 75 15.54 -1.79 -19.02
CA THR A 75 15.42 -2.45 -20.33
C THR A 75 16.25 -1.77 -21.40
N ALA A 76 16.74 -2.54 -22.40
CA ALA A 76 17.46 -1.99 -23.54
C ALA A 76 16.53 -1.28 -24.52
N LYS A 77 17.07 -0.32 -25.29
CA LYS A 77 16.35 0.42 -26.32
C LYS A 77 15.98 -0.50 -27.50
N GLY A 78 14.69 -0.62 -27.82
CA GLY A 78 14.22 -1.37 -28.98
C GLY A 78 13.10 -2.39 -28.72
N GLU A 79 12.86 -2.76 -27.48
CA GLU A 79 11.90 -3.80 -27.12
C GLU A 79 10.58 -3.20 -26.60
N THR A 80 9.82 -2.56 -27.50
CA THR A 80 8.51 -1.98 -27.17
C THR A 80 7.56 -3.03 -26.61
N ASN A 81 7.67 -4.26 -27.06
CA ASN A 81 6.86 -5.38 -26.58
C ASN A 81 7.23 -5.78 -25.14
N GLU A 82 8.50 -5.70 -24.73
CA GLU A 82 8.91 -6.02 -23.35
C GLU A 82 8.40 -5.00 -22.33
N ARG A 83 8.21 -3.74 -22.74
CA ARG A 83 7.63 -2.69 -21.87
C ARG A 83 6.18 -2.98 -21.51
N VAL A 84 5.37 -3.33 -22.52
CA VAL A 84 3.97 -3.74 -22.34
C VAL A 84 3.93 -5.02 -21.50
N PHE A 85 4.77 -5.98 -21.83
CA PHE A 85 4.87 -7.26 -21.13
C PHE A 85 5.32 -7.11 -19.67
N GLY A 86 6.27 -6.19 -19.40
CA GLY A 86 6.73 -5.92 -18.03
C GLY A 86 5.66 -5.31 -17.14
N LEU A 87 4.84 -4.39 -17.67
CA LEU A 87 3.70 -3.81 -16.95
C LEU A 87 2.58 -4.84 -16.73
N GLU A 88 2.30 -5.70 -17.73
CA GLU A 88 1.35 -6.82 -17.58
C GLU A 88 1.82 -7.86 -16.55
N LYS A 89 3.13 -8.04 -16.37
CA LYS A 89 3.74 -8.89 -15.34
C LYS A 89 3.78 -8.25 -13.95
N GLY A 90 3.28 -7.00 -13.83
CA GLY A 90 3.08 -6.33 -12.55
C GLY A 90 4.21 -5.39 -12.10
N ALA A 91 5.17 -5.04 -12.97
CA ALA A 91 6.14 -4.00 -12.66
C ALA A 91 5.44 -2.64 -12.44
N ASP A 92 5.98 -1.81 -11.54
CA ASP A 92 5.39 -0.51 -11.20
C ASP A 92 5.86 0.60 -12.13
N ASP A 93 7.04 0.44 -12.74
CA ASP A 93 7.60 1.34 -13.77
C ASP A 93 8.72 0.62 -14.54
N TYR A 94 9.20 1.27 -15.61
CA TYR A 94 10.34 0.82 -16.40
C TYR A 94 11.21 2.02 -16.78
N LEU A 95 12.49 1.76 -17.05
CA LEU A 95 13.48 2.75 -17.47
C LEU A 95 14.37 2.19 -18.57
N LEU A 96 14.52 2.94 -19.66
CA LEU A 96 15.33 2.52 -20.81
C LEU A 96 16.82 2.75 -20.55
N LYS A 97 17.65 1.78 -20.86
CA LYS A 97 19.12 1.91 -20.93
C LYS A 97 19.54 2.46 -22.31
N PRO A 98 20.49 3.41 -22.38
CA PRO A 98 21.15 4.10 -21.28
C PRO A 98 20.25 5.16 -20.63
N PHE A 99 20.35 5.36 -19.32
CA PHE A 99 19.55 6.31 -18.56
C PHE A 99 20.41 7.24 -17.70
N GLU A 100 19.87 8.39 -17.39
CA GLU A 100 20.46 9.30 -16.42
C GLU A 100 20.11 8.86 -15.00
N PRO A 101 21.09 8.72 -14.08
CA PRO A 101 20.81 8.33 -12.69
C PRO A 101 19.76 9.21 -11.98
N LYS A 102 19.69 10.50 -12.36
CA LYS A 102 18.68 11.43 -11.87
C LYS A 102 17.26 11.04 -12.28
N GLU A 103 17.07 10.49 -13.49
CA GLU A 103 15.76 10.01 -13.94
C GLU A 103 15.30 8.82 -13.10
N LEU A 104 16.19 7.85 -12.87
CA LEU A 104 15.91 6.71 -11.99
C LEU A 104 15.50 7.18 -10.59
N LEU A 105 16.23 8.12 -10.00
CA LEU A 105 15.94 8.68 -8.68
C LEU A 105 14.55 9.33 -8.61
N LEU A 106 14.14 10.07 -9.64
CA LEU A 106 12.81 10.70 -9.71
C LEU A 106 11.70 9.64 -9.76
N ARG A 107 11.87 8.56 -10.52
CA ARG A 107 10.93 7.45 -10.61
C ARG A 107 10.79 6.73 -9.27
N ILE A 108 11.93 6.43 -8.59
CA ILE A 108 11.95 5.87 -7.25
C ILE A 108 11.13 6.73 -6.28
N LYS A 109 11.42 8.05 -6.24
CA LYS A 109 10.70 9.00 -5.37
C LYS A 109 9.21 9.00 -5.65
N ASN A 110 8.81 9.01 -6.92
CA ASN A 110 7.39 9.02 -7.31
C ASN A 110 6.65 7.77 -6.83
N ILE A 111 7.24 6.59 -7.00
CA ILE A 111 6.63 5.32 -6.58
C ILE A 111 6.54 5.26 -5.06
N LEU A 112 7.64 5.52 -4.34
CA LEU A 112 7.65 5.50 -2.88
C LEU A 112 6.68 6.53 -2.28
N ASN A 113 6.58 7.72 -2.85
CA ASN A 113 5.61 8.74 -2.43
C ASN A 113 4.15 8.30 -2.67
N LYS A 114 3.86 7.60 -3.77
CA LYS A 114 2.51 7.04 -4.02
C LYS A 114 2.14 6.01 -2.96
N ILE A 115 3.10 5.15 -2.59
CA ILE A 115 2.89 4.13 -1.55
C ILE A 115 2.70 4.78 -0.19
N GLN A 116 3.56 5.74 0.19
CA GLN A 116 3.41 6.47 1.45
C GLN A 116 2.09 7.25 1.55
N LYS A 117 1.64 7.85 0.44
CA LYS A 117 0.33 8.51 0.37
C LYS A 117 -0.81 7.51 0.55
N LYS A 118 -0.71 6.31 -0.06
CA LYS A 118 -1.67 5.23 0.10
C LYS A 118 -1.68 4.71 1.54
N ASP A 119 -0.51 4.55 2.15
CA ASP A 119 -0.39 4.13 3.55
C ASP A 119 -0.90 5.21 4.53
N LYS A 120 -0.63 6.49 4.27
CA LYS A 120 -1.22 7.58 5.06
C LYS A 120 -2.74 7.65 4.92
N LYS A 121 -3.27 7.35 3.73
CA LYS A 121 -4.72 7.29 3.49
C LYS A 121 -5.37 6.10 4.19
N ASN A 122 -4.60 5.03 4.41
CA ASN A 122 -5.02 3.83 5.13
C ASN A 122 -4.81 3.93 6.66
N LYS A 123 -4.13 4.98 7.13
CA LYS A 123 -3.98 5.31 8.57
C LYS A 123 -4.67 6.64 8.84
N LEU A 124 -5.64 6.62 9.69
CA LEU A 124 -6.43 7.80 10.03
C LEU A 124 -6.59 7.91 11.54
N ASN A 125 -6.62 9.13 12.04
CA ASN A 125 -6.99 9.39 13.42
C ASN A 125 -8.44 9.91 13.47
N ILE A 126 -9.22 9.37 14.39
CA ILE A 126 -10.53 9.89 14.80
C ILE A 126 -10.40 10.18 16.28
N GLY A 127 -10.20 11.45 16.63
CA GLY A 127 -9.84 11.85 17.97
C GLY A 127 -8.58 11.11 18.47
N ILE A 128 -8.70 10.39 19.59
CA ILE A 128 -7.59 9.61 20.17
C ILE A 128 -7.39 8.23 19.53
N SER A 129 -8.27 7.83 18.61
CA SER A 129 -8.25 6.51 18.00
C SER A 129 -7.49 6.53 16.68
N ARG A 130 -6.45 5.72 16.57
CA ARG A 130 -5.67 5.54 15.35
C ARG A 130 -6.12 4.29 14.62
N ILE A 131 -6.62 4.46 13.40
CA ILE A 131 -7.12 3.36 12.56
C ILE A 131 -6.04 2.98 11.55
N ASP A 132 -5.75 1.69 11.43
CA ASP A 132 -4.91 1.12 10.39
C ASP A 132 -5.74 0.11 9.59
N PHE A 133 -6.20 0.51 8.40
CA PHE A 133 -7.04 -0.30 7.54
C PHE A 133 -6.31 -1.46 6.87
N ASN A 134 -4.97 -1.39 6.75
CA ASN A 134 -4.16 -2.50 6.21
C ASN A 134 -4.05 -3.63 7.23
N LYS A 135 -3.84 -3.27 8.50
CA LYS A 135 -3.74 -4.24 9.60
C LYS A 135 -5.08 -4.65 10.17
N LEU A 136 -6.18 -4.00 9.75
CA LEU A 136 -7.53 -4.18 10.29
C LEU A 136 -7.58 -3.97 11.82
N ILE A 137 -6.96 -2.89 12.30
CA ILE A 137 -6.91 -2.56 13.72
C ILE A 137 -7.25 -1.10 14.00
N ILE A 138 -7.71 -0.86 15.23
CA ILE A 138 -7.86 0.46 15.84
C ILE A 138 -7.08 0.45 17.14
N GLU A 139 -6.16 1.39 17.29
CA GLU A 139 -5.40 1.61 18.52
C GLU A 139 -6.03 2.78 19.27
N LYS A 140 -6.37 2.57 20.56
CA LYS A 140 -6.97 3.55 21.44
C LYS A 140 -6.53 3.31 22.87
N ASN A 141 -6.00 4.34 23.57
CA ASN A 141 -5.56 4.25 24.98
C ASN A 141 -4.65 3.01 25.23
N ASN A 142 -3.62 2.82 24.41
CA ASN A 142 -2.69 1.68 24.47
C ASN A 142 -3.35 0.31 24.33
N LYS A 143 -4.59 0.24 23.82
CA LYS A 143 -5.29 -1.01 23.51
C LYS A 143 -5.51 -1.11 22.01
N THR A 144 -5.34 -2.33 21.49
CA THR A 144 -5.57 -2.63 20.07
C THR A 144 -6.87 -3.42 19.90
N TYR A 145 -7.73 -2.94 19.03
CA TYR A 145 -9.01 -3.55 18.68
C TYR A 145 -8.96 -4.02 17.23
N LYS A 146 -9.24 -5.29 16.97
CA LYS A 146 -9.41 -5.79 15.60
C LYS A 146 -10.73 -5.31 15.01
N ILE A 147 -10.73 -4.95 13.72
CA ILE A 147 -11.94 -4.67 12.94
C ILE A 147 -12.13 -5.74 11.86
N ASN A 148 -13.37 -6.04 11.54
CA ASN A 148 -13.72 -6.93 10.45
C ASN A 148 -13.94 -6.15 9.15
N LEU A 149 -14.16 -6.86 8.03
CA LEU A 149 -14.33 -6.25 6.71
C LEU A 149 -15.55 -5.32 6.64
N SER A 150 -16.67 -5.68 7.26
CA SER A 150 -17.87 -4.82 7.29
C SER A 150 -17.62 -3.53 8.07
N GLU A 151 -16.94 -3.60 9.22
CA GLU A 151 -16.55 -2.42 10.01
C GLU A 151 -15.59 -1.53 9.22
N LYS A 152 -14.62 -2.13 8.51
CA LYS A 152 -13.72 -1.42 7.60
C LYS A 152 -14.49 -0.68 6.51
N GLN A 153 -15.37 -1.36 5.79
CA GLN A 153 -16.16 -0.77 4.70
C GLN A 153 -16.99 0.42 5.16
N ILE A 154 -17.65 0.31 6.33
CA ILE A 154 -18.43 1.40 6.92
C ILE A 154 -17.53 2.60 7.21
N LEU A 155 -16.42 2.39 7.91
CA LEU A 155 -15.49 3.46 8.25
C LEU A 155 -14.91 4.12 7.00
N GLU A 156 -14.41 3.37 6.03
CA GLU A 156 -13.86 3.91 4.78
C GLU A 156 -14.90 4.74 4.03
N LYS A 157 -16.15 4.27 3.96
CA LYS A 157 -17.23 4.98 3.29
C LYS A 157 -17.59 6.28 4.00
N MET A 158 -17.71 6.25 5.32
CA MET A 158 -18.05 7.44 6.12
C MET A 158 -16.90 8.45 6.16
N ILE A 159 -15.66 7.97 6.22
CA ILE A 159 -14.44 8.80 6.16
C ILE A 159 -14.28 9.49 4.79
N SER A 160 -14.68 8.83 3.71
CA SER A 160 -14.63 9.44 2.37
C SER A 160 -15.64 10.58 2.18
N SER A 161 -16.60 10.72 3.10
CA SER A 161 -17.65 11.74 3.04
C SER A 161 -18.01 12.20 4.47
N PRO A 162 -17.09 12.91 5.16
CA PRO A 162 -17.32 13.36 6.53
C PRO A 162 -18.56 14.27 6.59
N GLY A 163 -19.35 14.14 7.67
CA GLY A 163 -20.56 14.93 7.86
C GLY A 163 -21.76 14.50 7.01
N LYS A 164 -21.57 13.57 6.06
CA LYS A 164 -22.70 12.98 5.33
C LYS A 164 -23.45 11.98 6.21
N ILE A 165 -24.79 12.06 6.16
CA ILE A 165 -25.66 11.09 6.84
C ILE A 165 -25.84 9.88 5.94
N PHE A 166 -25.66 8.70 6.51
CA PHE A 166 -25.91 7.42 5.86
C PHE A 166 -27.09 6.73 6.55
N SER A 167 -28.11 6.41 5.79
CA SER A 167 -29.28 5.67 6.30
C SER A 167 -28.88 4.23 6.70
N ARG A 168 -29.74 3.56 7.49
CA ARG A 168 -29.55 2.12 7.76
C ARG A 168 -29.54 1.30 6.48
N GLU A 169 -30.38 1.67 5.54
CA GLU A 169 -30.46 1.00 4.23
C GLU A 169 -29.15 1.16 3.44
N ASP A 170 -28.57 2.37 3.38
CA ASP A 170 -27.28 2.61 2.71
C ASP A 170 -26.16 1.76 3.32
N ILE A 171 -26.08 1.74 4.66
CA ILE A 171 -25.11 0.92 5.37
C ILE A 171 -25.36 -0.57 5.14
N GLY A 172 -26.63 -0.98 5.17
CA GLY A 172 -27.03 -2.36 4.91
C GLY A 172 -26.63 -2.85 3.52
N LYS A 173 -26.84 -2.03 2.48
CA LYS A 173 -26.40 -2.30 1.11
C LYS A 173 -24.88 -2.42 1.03
N LEU A 174 -24.15 -1.53 1.71
CA LEU A 174 -22.69 -1.50 1.70
C LEU A 174 -22.07 -2.79 2.28
N ILE A 175 -22.64 -3.33 3.35
CA ILE A 175 -22.10 -4.52 4.05
C ILE A 175 -22.92 -5.80 3.81
N ASN A 176 -23.85 -5.76 2.85
CA ASN A 176 -24.74 -6.87 2.48
C ASN A 176 -25.54 -7.45 3.65
N ILE A 177 -26.07 -6.56 4.51
CA ILE A 177 -26.95 -6.92 5.63
C ILE A 177 -28.33 -6.28 5.44
N LYS A 178 -29.40 -7.10 5.44
CA LYS A 178 -30.78 -6.64 5.27
C LYS A 178 -31.48 -6.24 6.58
N LYS A 179 -31.04 -6.78 7.74
CA LYS A 179 -31.70 -6.55 9.03
C LYS A 179 -31.17 -5.28 9.69
N GLU A 180 -32.01 -4.27 9.87
CA GLU A 180 -31.65 -2.97 10.49
C GLU A 180 -31.01 -3.11 11.88
N ARG A 181 -31.57 -3.96 12.75
CA ARG A 181 -30.99 -4.24 14.08
C ARG A 181 -29.54 -4.72 14.03
N SER A 182 -29.17 -5.45 12.99
CA SER A 182 -27.78 -5.91 12.82
C SER A 182 -26.86 -4.74 12.50
N ILE A 183 -27.35 -3.72 11.80
CA ILE A 183 -26.58 -2.49 11.52
C ILE A 183 -26.33 -1.73 12.80
N ASP A 184 -27.34 -1.54 13.64
CA ASP A 184 -27.20 -0.87 14.94
C ASP A 184 -26.17 -1.57 15.84
N VAL A 185 -26.09 -2.89 15.79
CA VAL A 185 -25.08 -3.70 16.49
C VAL A 185 -23.67 -3.41 15.96
N VAL A 186 -23.50 -3.34 14.65
CA VAL A 186 -22.19 -3.02 14.05
C VAL A 186 -21.75 -1.60 14.43
N ILE A 187 -22.65 -0.62 14.34
CA ILE A 187 -22.39 0.76 14.76
C ILE A 187 -21.99 0.83 16.24
N THR A 188 -22.71 0.11 17.10
CA THR A 188 -22.39 0.06 18.54
C THR A 188 -21.00 -0.55 18.79
N ARG A 189 -20.62 -1.59 18.05
CA ARG A 189 -19.28 -2.17 18.14
C ARG A 189 -18.20 -1.19 17.68
N LEU A 190 -18.44 -0.47 16.58
CA LEU A 190 -17.53 0.57 16.10
C LEU A 190 -17.34 1.68 17.13
N ARG A 191 -18.42 2.18 17.73
CA ARG A 191 -18.35 3.17 18.80
C ARG A 191 -17.45 2.73 19.95
N ARG A 192 -17.59 1.49 20.41
CA ARG A 192 -16.70 0.95 21.49
C ARG A 192 -15.23 1.01 21.12
N LYS A 193 -14.90 0.91 19.82
CA LYS A 193 -13.52 0.91 19.32
C LYS A 193 -12.97 2.30 19.07
N ILE A 194 -13.81 3.26 18.63
CA ILE A 194 -13.37 4.60 18.23
C ILE A 194 -13.67 5.69 19.27
N GLU A 195 -14.77 5.60 19.99
CA GLU A 195 -15.19 6.64 20.95
C GLU A 195 -14.54 6.48 22.32
N ILE A 196 -14.38 7.58 23.03
CA ILE A 196 -14.00 7.56 24.45
C ILE A 196 -15.15 6.98 25.26
N ASP A 197 -16.36 7.55 25.06
CA ASP A 197 -17.60 7.04 25.63
C ASP A 197 -18.56 6.59 24.50
N SER A 198 -18.75 5.28 24.40
CA SER A 198 -19.62 4.72 23.36
C SER A 198 -21.12 5.01 23.55
N LYS A 199 -21.53 5.46 24.77
CA LYS A 199 -22.91 5.86 25.06
C LYS A 199 -23.17 7.30 24.65
N ASN A 200 -22.15 8.16 24.72
CA ASN A 200 -22.17 9.55 24.30
C ASN A 200 -21.17 9.78 23.17
N PRO A 201 -21.44 9.29 21.94
CA PRO A 201 -20.48 9.30 20.85
C PRO A 201 -20.25 10.73 20.35
N LYS A 202 -18.97 11.14 20.23
CA LYS A 202 -18.57 12.43 19.69
C LYS A 202 -18.43 12.38 18.16
N TYR A 203 -17.89 11.27 17.64
CA TYR A 203 -17.53 11.13 16.23
C TYR A 203 -18.60 10.39 15.43
N LEU A 204 -18.98 9.17 15.82
CA LEU A 204 -19.98 8.36 15.13
C LEU A 204 -21.35 8.56 15.77
N GLN A 205 -22.08 9.60 15.33
CA GLN A 205 -23.35 9.99 15.91
C GLN A 205 -24.56 9.36 15.22
N THR A 206 -25.68 9.32 15.96
CA THR A 206 -26.99 8.94 15.41
C THR A 206 -27.81 10.19 15.15
N ILE A 207 -28.30 10.33 13.92
CA ILE A 207 -29.32 11.31 13.58
C ILE A 207 -30.68 10.60 13.64
N ARG A 208 -31.47 10.92 14.67
CA ARG A 208 -32.75 10.26 14.93
C ARG A 208 -33.66 10.31 13.70
N GLY A 209 -34.26 9.18 13.37
CA GLY A 209 -35.14 9.05 12.21
C GLY A 209 -34.44 8.99 10.85
N THR A 210 -33.13 9.29 10.76
CA THR A 210 -32.44 9.41 9.47
C THR A 210 -31.31 8.38 9.30
N GLY A 211 -30.40 8.26 10.29
CA GLY A 211 -29.25 7.34 10.14
C GLY A 211 -28.08 7.70 11.02
N TYR A 212 -26.88 7.56 10.46
CA TYR A 212 -25.60 7.75 11.15
C TYR A 212 -24.71 8.71 10.39
N VAL A 213 -23.91 9.48 11.11
CA VAL A 213 -22.93 10.43 10.58
C VAL A 213 -21.61 10.26 11.29
N LEU A 214 -20.50 10.40 10.56
CA LEU A 214 -19.16 10.43 11.11
C LEU A 214 -18.57 11.82 10.97
N TRP A 215 -18.16 12.39 12.10
CA TRP A 215 -17.38 13.63 12.16
C TRP A 215 -15.90 13.28 12.32
N ILE A 216 -15.04 13.97 11.58
CA ILE A 216 -13.58 13.86 11.68
C ILE A 216 -13.07 15.25 11.99
N GLU A 217 -12.29 15.37 13.04
CA GLU A 217 -11.57 16.61 13.40
C GLU A 217 -10.24 16.68 12.65
#